data_6c552983d5230e799a76dbba4c149516
#
_entry.id   6c552983d5230e799a76dbba4c149516
#
_cell.length_a   1.000
_cell.length_b   1.000
_cell.length_c   1.000
_cell.angle_alpha   90.00
_cell.angle_beta   90.00
_cell.angle_gamma   90.00
#
_symmetry.space_group_name_H-M   'P 1'
#
loop_
_entity.id
_entity.type
_entity.pdbx_description
1 polymer ?
#
loop_
_entity_poly.entity_id
_entity_poly.type
_entity_poly.pdbx_seq_one_letter_code
_entity_poly.pdbx_strand_id
1 'polypeptide(L)'
;MEKITGKTQSGFSYSYDQRIMTDWDFITLLGTLMDEGTKETEKITNMQKLLKLILGDEQTNELIEHIRKQNEGYAPIEEVMKELGEITSQKN
;
A
#
# COMPACT_ATOMS: atom_id res chain seq x y z
N MET A 1 -21.49 -4.82 -3.38
CA MET A 1 -20.22 -4.39 -2.82
C MET A 1 -19.28 -4.03 -3.97
N GLU A 2 -18.76 -2.82 -3.94
CA GLU A 2 -17.91 -2.38 -5.02
C GLU A 2 -16.44 -2.57 -4.69
N LYS A 3 -15.68 -2.92 -5.72
CA LYS A 3 -14.24 -3.05 -5.58
C LYS A 3 -13.55 -2.01 -6.44
N ILE A 4 -12.45 -1.49 -5.92
CA ILE A 4 -11.55 -0.66 -6.69
C ILE A 4 -10.52 -1.59 -7.30
N THR A 5 -10.32 -1.49 -8.61
CA THR A 5 -9.32 -2.28 -9.31
C THR A 5 -8.44 -1.34 -10.11
N GLY A 6 -7.21 -1.75 -10.32
CA GLY A 6 -6.31 -0.92 -11.10
C GLY A 6 -4.98 -1.61 -11.31
N LYS A 7 -4.07 -0.86 -11.93
CA LYS A 7 -2.73 -1.33 -12.19
C LYS A 7 -1.77 -0.17 -11.98
N THR A 8 -0.71 -0.40 -11.23
CA THR A 8 0.30 0.63 -11.00
C THR A 8 1.16 0.81 -12.24
N GLN A 9 1.96 1.87 -12.26
CA GLN A 9 2.84 2.13 -13.39
C GLN A 9 3.84 1.01 -13.61
N SER A 10 4.25 0.34 -12.53
CA SER A 10 5.19 -0.77 -12.65
C SER A 10 4.53 -2.06 -13.13
N GLY A 11 3.21 -2.07 -13.27
CA GLY A 11 2.48 -3.20 -13.80
C GLY A 11 1.84 -4.12 -12.77
N PHE A 12 1.77 -3.70 -11.51
CA PHE A 12 1.12 -4.51 -10.48
C PHE A 12 -0.39 -4.30 -10.51
N SER A 13 -1.14 -5.40 -10.70
CA SER A 13 -2.60 -5.35 -10.69
C SER A 13 -3.11 -5.58 -9.28
N TYR A 14 -4.09 -4.78 -8.86
CA TYR A 14 -4.61 -4.86 -7.50
C TYR A 14 -6.12 -4.71 -7.48
N SER A 15 -6.73 -5.16 -6.39
CA SER A 15 -8.15 -4.91 -6.14
C SER A 15 -8.39 -4.88 -4.64
N TYR A 16 -9.33 -4.04 -4.22
CA TYR A 16 -9.69 -3.97 -2.81
C TYR A 16 -11.10 -3.40 -2.65
N ASP A 17 -11.67 -3.60 -1.46
CA ASP A 17 -13.01 -3.14 -1.14
C ASP A 17 -13.01 -1.62 -0.98
N GLN A 18 -13.88 -0.95 -1.73
CA GLN A 18 -13.96 0.51 -1.71
C GLN A 18 -14.20 1.06 -0.30
N ARG A 19 -14.89 0.32 0.55
CA ARG A 19 -15.21 0.79 1.89
C ARG A 19 -13.97 0.99 2.76
N ILE A 20 -12.85 0.36 2.40
CA ILE A 20 -11.61 0.51 3.16
C ILE A 20 -11.16 1.96 3.18
N MET A 21 -11.41 2.70 2.09
CA MET A 21 -10.96 4.08 1.97
C MET A 21 -11.57 5.02 3.02
N THR A 22 -12.67 4.63 3.63
CA THR A 22 -13.31 5.43 4.69
C THR A 22 -13.30 4.71 6.03
N ASP A 23 -12.54 3.63 6.13
CA ASP A 23 -12.47 2.85 7.37
C ASP A 23 -11.62 3.58 8.42
N TRP A 24 -12.01 3.41 9.68
CA TRP A 24 -11.32 4.04 10.81
C TRP A 24 -9.83 3.70 10.83
N ASP A 25 -9.52 2.41 10.70
CA ASP A 25 -8.12 1.97 10.75
C ASP A 25 -7.31 2.50 9.59
N PHE A 26 -7.91 2.52 8.39
CA PHE A 26 -7.24 3.06 7.21
C PHE A 26 -6.88 4.53 7.42
N ILE A 27 -7.85 5.33 7.86
CA ILE A 27 -7.64 6.77 8.06
C ILE A 27 -6.58 7.02 9.14
N THR A 28 -6.64 6.24 10.23
CA THR A 28 -5.68 6.38 11.32
C THR A 28 -4.26 6.06 10.86
N LEU A 29 -4.08 4.95 10.15
CA LEU A 29 -2.77 4.54 9.68
C LEU A 29 -2.23 5.53 8.64
N LEU A 30 -3.09 5.96 7.74
CA LEU A 30 -2.67 6.93 6.72
C LEU A 30 -2.21 8.23 7.37
N GLY A 31 -2.90 8.67 8.41
CA GLY A 31 -2.52 9.87 9.13
C GLY A 31 -1.13 9.78 9.73
N THR A 32 -0.77 8.62 10.27
CA THR A 32 0.57 8.47 10.85
C THR A 32 1.66 8.52 9.78
N LEU A 33 1.37 8.05 8.58
CA LEU A 33 2.34 8.10 7.49
C LEU A 33 2.58 9.51 7.01
N MET A 34 1.56 10.37 7.13
CA MET A 34 1.66 11.75 6.68
C MET A 34 2.15 12.70 7.78
N ASP A 35 2.22 12.25 9.00
CA ASP A 35 2.63 13.06 10.14
C ASP A 35 4.14 13.11 10.24
N GLU A 36 4.72 14.31 10.13
CA GLU A 36 6.16 14.49 10.17
C GLU A 36 6.75 14.14 11.54
N GLY A 37 5.94 14.16 12.59
CA GLY A 37 6.39 13.80 13.91
C GLY A 37 6.51 12.31 14.15
N THR A 38 5.98 11.49 13.26
CA THR A 38 6.05 10.04 13.40
C THR A 38 7.45 9.54 13.06
N LYS A 39 7.98 8.65 13.89
CA LYS A 39 9.31 8.09 13.66
C LYS A 39 9.33 7.22 12.41
N GLU A 40 10.49 7.16 11.75
CA GLU A 40 10.66 6.37 10.54
C GLU A 40 10.28 4.90 10.76
N THR A 41 10.72 4.33 11.89
CA THR A 41 10.43 2.92 12.17
C THR A 41 8.93 2.68 12.35
N GLU A 42 8.23 3.64 12.95
CA GLU A 42 6.79 3.54 13.11
C GLU A 42 6.09 3.68 11.76
N LYS A 43 6.59 4.57 10.90
CA LYS A 43 6.01 4.73 9.58
C LYS A 43 6.10 3.45 8.78
N ILE A 44 7.23 2.77 8.84
CA ILE A 44 7.41 1.51 8.11
C ILE A 44 6.45 0.45 8.63
N THR A 45 6.35 0.33 9.96
CA THR A 45 5.44 -0.63 10.56
C THR A 45 3.99 -0.34 10.17
N ASN A 46 3.61 0.93 10.22
CA ASN A 46 2.24 1.32 9.88
C ASN A 46 1.96 1.17 8.40
N MET A 47 2.97 1.36 7.55
CA MET A 47 2.83 1.11 6.12
C MET A 47 2.54 -0.36 5.86
N GLN A 48 3.23 -1.27 6.56
CA GLN A 48 2.99 -2.69 6.43
C GLN A 48 1.56 -3.04 6.85
N LYS A 49 1.10 -2.47 7.96
CA LYS A 49 -0.27 -2.70 8.42
C LYS A 49 -1.29 -2.17 7.40
N LEU A 50 -1.00 -1.01 6.84
CA LEU A 50 -1.91 -0.39 5.87
C LEU A 50 -2.02 -1.24 4.62
N LEU A 51 -0.89 -1.74 4.12
CA LEU A 51 -0.91 -2.62 2.94
C LEU A 51 -1.76 -3.86 3.20
N LYS A 52 -1.58 -4.49 4.37
CA LYS A 52 -2.34 -5.69 4.68
C LYS A 52 -3.82 -5.39 4.86
N LEU A 53 -4.14 -4.21 5.38
CA LEU A 53 -5.54 -3.81 5.52
C LEU A 53 -6.20 -3.63 4.17
N ILE A 54 -5.52 -2.98 3.24
CA ILE A 54 -6.07 -2.68 1.92
C ILE A 54 -6.09 -3.91 1.02
N LEU A 55 -4.96 -4.59 0.91
CA LEU A 55 -4.76 -5.65 -0.08
C LEU A 55 -4.95 -7.05 0.47
N GLY A 56 -4.89 -7.22 1.79
CA GLY A 56 -4.84 -8.54 2.38
C GLY A 56 -3.45 -9.15 2.27
N ASP A 57 -3.26 -10.28 2.95
CA ASP A 57 -1.93 -10.89 3.01
C ASP A 57 -1.44 -11.36 1.64
N GLU A 58 -2.33 -11.96 0.85
CA GLU A 58 -1.94 -12.54 -0.43
C GLU A 58 -1.47 -11.47 -1.41
N GLN A 59 -2.28 -10.44 -1.62
CA GLN A 59 -1.91 -9.37 -2.54
C GLN A 59 -0.70 -8.58 -2.05
N THR A 60 -0.57 -8.41 -0.73
CA THR A 60 0.60 -7.74 -0.18
C THR A 60 1.86 -8.50 -0.52
N ASN A 61 1.83 -9.83 -0.35
CA ASN A 61 2.99 -10.66 -0.71
C ASN A 61 3.28 -10.60 -2.20
N GLU A 62 2.22 -10.60 -3.02
CA GLU A 62 2.40 -10.49 -4.46
C GLU A 62 3.04 -9.16 -4.85
N LEU A 63 2.64 -8.08 -4.18
CA LEU A 63 3.22 -6.77 -4.45
C LEU A 63 4.70 -6.75 -4.10
N ILE A 64 5.06 -7.27 -2.93
CA ILE A 64 6.46 -7.28 -2.51
C ILE A 64 7.30 -8.12 -3.48
N GLU A 65 6.79 -9.28 -3.92
CA GLU A 65 7.51 -10.10 -4.89
C GLU A 65 7.63 -9.41 -6.24
N HIS A 66 6.59 -8.68 -6.63
CA HIS A 66 6.63 -7.90 -7.87
C HIS A 66 7.74 -6.84 -7.82
N ILE A 67 7.86 -6.16 -6.69
CA ILE A 67 8.91 -5.16 -6.51
C ILE A 67 10.28 -5.81 -6.51
N ARG A 68 10.42 -6.96 -5.86
CA ARG A 68 11.70 -7.68 -5.80
C ARG A 68 12.17 -8.09 -7.18
N LYS A 69 11.26 -8.53 -8.04
CA LYS A 69 11.63 -8.92 -9.40
C LYS A 69 12.21 -7.77 -10.19
N GLN A 70 11.78 -6.55 -9.89
CA GLN A 70 12.26 -5.37 -10.60
C GLN A 70 13.48 -4.75 -9.95
N ASN A 71 13.88 -5.25 -8.79
CA ASN A 71 14.98 -4.68 -8.02
C ASN A 71 15.97 -5.74 -7.56
N GLU A 72 16.19 -6.75 -8.40
CA GLU A 72 17.21 -7.77 -8.18
C GLU A 72 17.08 -8.51 -6.85
N GLY A 73 15.83 -8.77 -6.45
CA GLY A 73 15.55 -9.53 -5.24
C GLY A 73 15.29 -8.68 -4.02
N TYR A 74 15.41 -7.38 -4.13
CA TYR A 74 15.17 -6.46 -3.02
C TYR A 74 13.84 -5.76 -3.15
N ALA A 75 13.30 -5.34 -2.01
CA ALA A 75 12.06 -4.55 -1.98
C ALA A 75 12.37 -3.23 -1.28
N PRO A 76 12.93 -2.26 -2.01
CA PRO A 76 13.26 -0.96 -1.40
C PRO A 76 12.03 -0.28 -0.83
N ILE A 77 12.16 0.29 0.35
CA ILE A 77 11.04 0.95 1.02
C ILE A 77 10.45 2.05 0.13
N GLU A 78 11.29 2.78 -0.58
CA GLU A 78 10.82 3.86 -1.43
C GLU A 78 9.91 3.35 -2.55
N GLU A 79 10.24 2.18 -3.09
CA GLU A 79 9.42 1.58 -4.13
C GLU A 79 8.09 1.09 -3.57
N VAL A 80 8.11 0.54 -2.36
CA VAL A 80 6.87 0.11 -1.70
C VAL A 80 5.98 1.30 -1.44
N MET A 81 6.55 2.40 -0.96
CA MET A 81 5.78 3.62 -0.70
C MET A 81 5.19 4.20 -1.98
N LYS A 82 5.95 4.14 -3.06
CA LYS A 82 5.47 4.63 -4.35
C LYS A 82 4.26 3.81 -4.82
N GLU A 83 4.35 2.48 -4.72
CA GLU A 83 3.24 1.62 -5.09
C GLU A 83 2.01 1.89 -4.22
N LEU A 84 2.22 2.01 -2.91
CA LEU A 84 1.12 2.29 -1.99
C LEU A 84 0.45 3.61 -2.35
N GLY A 85 1.25 4.63 -2.67
CA GLY A 85 0.72 5.93 -3.07
C GLY A 85 -0.16 5.83 -4.30
N GLU A 86 0.27 5.07 -5.31
CA GLU A 86 -0.53 4.90 -6.51
C GLU A 86 -1.81 4.14 -6.24
N ILE A 87 -1.73 3.09 -5.41
CA ILE A 87 -2.91 2.28 -5.09
C ILE A 87 -3.96 3.10 -4.35
N THR A 88 -3.54 3.95 -3.42
CA THR A 88 -4.47 4.72 -2.58
C THR A 88 -4.91 6.03 -3.20
N SER A 89 -4.21 6.52 -4.21
CA SER A 89 -4.58 7.78 -4.87
C SER A 89 -5.43 7.56 -6.11
N GLN A 90 -6.02 6.39 -6.23
CA GLN A 90 -6.83 6.01 -7.39
C GLN A 90 -7.94 7.01 -7.62
N LYS A 91 -8.01 7.55 -8.82
CA LYS A 91 -9.08 8.46 -9.23
C LYS A 91 -9.99 7.75 -10.20
N ASN A 92 -11.27 8.01 -10.06
CA ASN A 92 -12.27 7.42 -10.95
C ASN A 92 -12.59 8.37 -12.08
#